data_4a7c47efb2e1998f29d0e8cc88058c47
#
_entry.id   4a7c47efb2e1998f29d0e8cc88058c47
#
_cell.length_a   1.000
_cell.length_b   1.000
_cell.length_c   1.000
_cell.angle_alpha   90.00
_cell.angle_beta   90.00
_cell.angle_gamma   90.00
#
_symmetry.space_group_name_H-M   'P 1'
#
loop_
_entity.id
_entity.type
_entity.pdbx_description
1 polymer ?
#
loop_
_entity_poly.entity_id
_entity_poly.type
_entity_poly.pdbx_seq_one_letter_code
_entity_poly.pdbx_strand_id
1 'polypeptide(L)'
;MFTGIIQAVGHIAAIESGEQDIRLCIESGKLPLEGVALGDSIATSGVCLTVTELTGEGYWADVSPESLSLTTLGTKAIGDSVNLETSLTLSTPLGGHLVSGHVDGVGHVDDIIEDARFWRVRIAAPETLARYVAMKGSICVDGTSLTVNQVEGCHFELTIIPQTWEETVFSEYRVGSPVNLEVDVIARYLERLMQFEASTEAT
;
A
#
# COMPACT_ATOMS: atom_id res chain seq x y z
N MET A 1 0.35 -1.43 12.18
CA MET A 1 1.69 -1.07 11.65
C MET A 1 2.27 -2.26 10.92
N PHE A 2 3.01 -1.99 9.84
CA PHE A 2 3.57 -2.96 8.90
C PHE A 2 5.00 -2.56 8.54
N THR A 3 5.70 -3.43 7.82
CA THR A 3 7.09 -3.19 7.37
C THR A 3 7.18 -2.79 5.90
N GLY A 4 6.13 -3.05 5.13
CA GLY A 4 6.11 -2.92 3.68
C GLY A 4 6.84 -4.07 2.97
N ILE A 5 7.06 -5.18 3.64
CA ILE A 5 7.58 -6.41 3.04
C ILE A 5 6.40 -7.35 2.81
N ILE A 6 6.01 -7.46 1.55
CA ILE A 6 4.88 -8.31 1.17
C ILE A 6 5.18 -9.77 1.47
N GLN A 7 4.24 -10.45 2.09
CA GLN A 7 4.36 -11.84 2.52
C GLN A 7 3.65 -12.78 1.56
N ALA A 8 2.60 -12.31 0.89
CA ALA A 8 1.86 -13.07 -0.10
C ALA A 8 1.06 -12.17 -1.05
N VAL A 9 0.67 -12.72 -2.19
CA VAL A 9 -0.40 -12.20 -3.03
C VAL A 9 -1.64 -13.03 -2.75
N GLY A 10 -2.71 -12.35 -2.35
CA GLY A 10 -4.05 -12.91 -2.20
C GLY A 10 -4.98 -12.42 -3.30
N HIS A 11 -6.24 -12.83 -3.24
CA HIS A 11 -7.27 -12.45 -4.22
C HIS A 11 -8.56 -12.05 -3.53
N ILE A 12 -9.30 -11.12 -4.14
CA ILE A 12 -10.67 -10.81 -3.71
C ILE A 12 -11.56 -11.98 -4.09
N ALA A 13 -12.04 -12.72 -3.09
CA ALA A 13 -12.90 -13.89 -3.29
C ALA A 13 -14.39 -13.54 -3.35
N ALA A 14 -14.82 -12.52 -2.56
CA ALA A 14 -16.19 -12.04 -2.57
C ALA A 14 -16.26 -10.58 -2.12
N ILE A 15 -17.33 -9.91 -2.55
CA ILE A 15 -17.65 -8.53 -2.18
C ILE A 15 -19.11 -8.49 -1.77
N GLU A 16 -19.39 -8.09 -0.53
CA GLU A 16 -20.72 -7.83 -0.02
C GLU A 16 -20.89 -6.32 0.10
N SER A 17 -21.95 -5.77 -0.53
CA SER A 17 -22.25 -4.35 -0.48
C SER A 17 -23.15 -4.04 0.70
N GLY A 18 -22.74 -3.12 1.57
CA GLY A 18 -23.57 -2.47 2.56
C GLY A 18 -24.27 -1.22 1.99
N GLU A 19 -24.84 -0.39 2.86
CA GLU A 19 -25.48 0.87 2.44
C GLU A 19 -24.45 1.93 1.99
N GLN A 20 -23.31 2.01 2.63
CA GLN A 20 -22.24 2.98 2.34
C GLN A 20 -20.82 2.38 2.41
N ASP A 21 -20.71 1.15 2.84
CA ASP A 21 -19.49 0.38 3.01
C ASP A 21 -19.52 -0.89 2.17
N ILE A 22 -18.42 -1.62 2.16
CA ILE A 22 -18.39 -2.98 1.60
C ILE A 22 -17.68 -3.91 2.59
N ARG A 23 -17.99 -5.18 2.49
CA ARG A 23 -17.25 -6.27 3.11
C ARG A 23 -16.49 -7.03 2.04
N LEU A 24 -15.19 -7.21 2.22
CA LEU A 24 -14.34 -7.97 1.32
C LEU A 24 -13.98 -9.31 1.96
N CYS A 25 -14.16 -10.39 1.20
CA CYS A 25 -13.53 -11.66 1.48
C CYS A 25 -12.24 -11.72 0.68
N ILE A 26 -11.12 -11.95 1.35
CA ILE A 26 -9.81 -12.06 0.75
C ILE A 26 -9.28 -13.48 0.97
N GLU A 27 -9.03 -14.24 -0.10
CA GLU A 27 -8.21 -15.45 -0.05
C GLU A 27 -6.76 -15.07 0.18
N SER A 28 -6.15 -15.65 1.23
CA SER A 28 -4.83 -15.26 1.72
C SER A 28 -3.65 -15.81 0.92
N GLY A 29 -3.90 -16.70 -0.04
CA GLY A 29 -2.82 -17.33 -0.82
C GLY A 29 -1.82 -18.05 0.06
N LYS A 30 -0.55 -17.64 -0.01
CA LYS A 30 0.55 -18.20 0.80
C LYS A 30 0.67 -17.54 2.19
N LEU A 31 -0.11 -16.49 2.51
CA LEU A 31 -0.04 -15.81 3.81
C LEU A 31 -0.49 -16.78 4.92
N PRO A 32 0.36 -17.12 5.89
CA PRO A 32 -0.05 -17.96 6.99
C PRO A 32 -1.01 -17.20 7.90
N LEU A 33 -2.21 -17.74 8.09
CA LEU A 33 -3.20 -17.18 9.02
C LEU A 33 -3.09 -17.78 10.43
N GLU A 34 -2.13 -18.68 10.64
CA GLU A 34 -1.85 -19.24 11.96
C GLU A 34 -1.40 -18.14 12.92
N GLY A 35 -2.16 -17.95 14.01
CA GLY A 35 -1.91 -16.89 14.98
C GLY A 35 -2.60 -15.56 14.67
N VAL A 36 -3.28 -15.42 13.53
CA VAL A 36 -4.16 -14.28 13.26
C VAL A 36 -5.49 -14.49 13.99
N ALA A 37 -5.93 -13.49 14.73
CA ALA A 37 -7.19 -13.49 15.46
C ALA A 37 -8.17 -12.45 14.92
N LEU A 38 -9.44 -12.57 15.28
CA LEU A 38 -10.43 -11.52 15.03
C LEU A 38 -9.99 -10.21 15.72
N GLY A 39 -10.04 -9.11 14.99
CA GLY A 39 -9.56 -7.81 15.44
C GLY A 39 -8.12 -7.51 15.07
N ASP A 40 -7.35 -8.47 14.59
CA ASP A 40 -6.01 -8.22 14.05
C ASP A 40 -6.10 -7.46 12.73
N SER A 41 -5.00 -6.80 12.37
CA SER A 41 -4.90 -6.04 11.14
C SER A 41 -4.04 -6.76 10.10
N ILE A 42 -4.52 -6.78 8.86
CA ILE A 42 -3.76 -7.22 7.69
C ILE A 42 -3.72 -6.07 6.69
N ALA A 43 -2.53 -5.71 6.21
CA ALA A 43 -2.40 -4.78 5.10
C ALA A 43 -2.80 -5.48 3.80
N THR A 44 -3.81 -4.94 3.14
CA THR A 44 -4.35 -5.44 1.86
C THR A 44 -4.09 -4.38 0.80
N SER A 45 -3.14 -4.63 -0.10
CA SER A 45 -2.56 -3.62 -1.00
C SER A 45 -2.26 -2.29 -0.29
N GLY A 46 -1.62 -2.38 0.90
CA GLY A 46 -1.25 -1.23 1.72
C GLY A 46 -2.37 -0.61 2.55
N VAL A 47 -3.60 -1.13 2.46
CA VAL A 47 -4.72 -0.66 3.29
C VAL A 47 -4.81 -1.53 4.55
N CYS A 48 -4.72 -0.90 5.72
CA CYS A 48 -4.89 -1.58 7.01
C CYS A 48 -6.36 -1.98 7.19
N LEU A 49 -6.64 -3.27 7.06
CA LEU A 49 -7.98 -3.83 7.28
C LEU A 49 -8.02 -4.69 8.53
N THR A 50 -9.11 -4.59 9.28
CA THR A 50 -9.33 -5.39 10.49
C THR A 50 -10.05 -6.68 10.12
N VAL A 51 -9.50 -7.81 10.56
CA VAL A 51 -10.11 -9.14 10.37
C VAL A 51 -11.38 -9.24 11.19
N THR A 52 -12.52 -9.40 10.52
CA THR A 52 -13.84 -9.56 11.15
C THR A 52 -14.31 -11.02 11.20
N GLU A 53 -13.78 -11.87 10.29
CA GLU A 53 -14.07 -13.30 10.23
C GLU A 53 -12.91 -14.03 9.57
N LEU A 54 -12.60 -15.25 10.00
CA LEU A 54 -11.63 -16.15 9.37
C LEU A 54 -12.36 -17.29 8.67
N THR A 55 -12.03 -17.55 7.39
CA THR A 55 -12.68 -18.57 6.56
C THR A 55 -11.88 -19.89 6.48
N GLY A 56 -10.67 -19.93 7.05
CA GLY A 56 -9.72 -21.05 6.90
C GLY A 56 -8.78 -20.89 5.72
N GLU A 57 -9.22 -20.31 4.61
CA GLU A 57 -8.40 -20.01 3.42
C GLU A 57 -8.15 -18.50 3.26
N GLY A 58 -8.78 -17.69 4.10
CA GLY A 58 -8.72 -16.24 4.03
C GLY A 58 -9.46 -15.57 5.18
N TYR A 59 -9.85 -14.33 4.95
CA TYR A 59 -10.52 -13.52 5.96
C TYR A 59 -11.51 -12.54 5.34
N TRP A 60 -12.48 -12.12 6.15
CA TRP A 60 -13.36 -11.01 5.86
C TRP A 60 -12.88 -9.75 6.58
N ALA A 61 -13.06 -8.62 5.93
CA ALA A 61 -12.79 -7.31 6.50
C ALA A 61 -13.81 -6.28 5.98
N ASP A 62 -14.20 -5.35 6.85
CA ASP A 62 -15.06 -4.24 6.49
C ASP A 62 -14.20 -3.09 5.95
N VAL A 63 -14.64 -2.47 4.86
CA VAL A 63 -13.96 -1.34 4.21
C VAL A 63 -14.83 -0.11 4.29
N SER A 64 -14.34 0.92 4.99
CA SER A 64 -15.05 2.16 5.20
C SER A 64 -15.25 2.96 3.91
N PRO A 65 -16.26 3.86 3.85
CA PRO A 65 -16.46 4.76 2.71
C PRO A 65 -15.22 5.61 2.39
N GLU A 66 -14.48 6.03 3.42
CA GLU A 66 -13.24 6.78 3.28
C GLU A 66 -12.16 5.93 2.57
N SER A 67 -11.95 4.69 3.04
CA SER A 67 -10.99 3.77 2.41
C SER A 67 -11.37 3.46 0.96
N LEU A 68 -12.66 3.31 0.66
CA LEU A 68 -13.15 3.10 -0.71
C LEU A 68 -12.86 4.30 -1.62
N SER A 69 -12.96 5.52 -1.10
CA SER A 69 -12.74 6.74 -1.87
C SER A 69 -11.27 7.08 -2.10
N LEU A 70 -10.40 6.71 -1.15
CA LEU A 70 -8.99 7.07 -1.15
C LEU A 70 -8.06 5.97 -1.68
N THR A 71 -8.59 4.78 -1.93
CA THR A 71 -7.78 3.62 -2.31
C THR A 71 -8.31 2.89 -3.54
N THR A 72 -7.48 2.03 -4.11
CA THR A 72 -7.88 1.17 -5.23
C THR A 72 -8.91 0.12 -4.84
N LEU A 73 -9.14 -0.15 -3.54
CA LEU A 73 -10.11 -1.16 -3.09
C LEU A 73 -11.53 -0.86 -3.56
N GLY A 74 -11.89 0.43 -3.71
CA GLY A 74 -13.21 0.83 -4.23
C GLY A 74 -13.48 0.45 -5.68
N THR A 75 -12.45 0.08 -6.44
CA THR A 75 -12.55 -0.31 -7.85
C THR A 75 -12.18 -1.76 -8.13
N LYS A 76 -11.77 -2.50 -7.08
CA LYS A 76 -11.42 -3.92 -7.19
C LYS A 76 -12.66 -4.78 -7.45
N ALA A 77 -12.45 -5.83 -8.23
CA ALA A 77 -13.44 -6.86 -8.55
C ALA A 77 -13.04 -8.21 -7.96
N ILE A 78 -14.00 -9.13 -7.92
CA ILE A 78 -13.74 -10.55 -7.56
C ILE A 78 -12.71 -11.13 -8.55
N GLY A 79 -11.68 -11.76 -8.01
CA GLY A 79 -10.54 -12.31 -8.73
C GLY A 79 -9.33 -11.38 -8.81
N ASP A 80 -9.46 -10.10 -8.49
CA ASP A 80 -8.32 -9.18 -8.48
C ASP A 80 -7.31 -9.53 -7.39
N SER A 81 -6.03 -9.43 -7.75
CA SER A 81 -4.92 -9.66 -6.84
C SER A 81 -4.71 -8.50 -5.87
N VAL A 82 -4.26 -8.83 -4.66
CA VAL A 82 -3.89 -7.89 -3.60
C VAL A 82 -2.63 -8.34 -2.89
N ASN A 83 -1.73 -7.41 -2.58
CA ASN A 83 -0.58 -7.65 -1.73
C ASN A 83 -1.01 -7.80 -0.27
N LEU A 84 -0.43 -8.75 0.44
CA LEU A 84 -0.78 -9.04 1.83
C LEU A 84 0.43 -9.01 2.76
N GLU A 85 0.26 -8.37 3.91
CA GLU A 85 1.21 -8.39 5.02
C GLU A 85 0.45 -8.39 6.35
N THR A 86 0.81 -9.29 7.28
CA THR A 86 0.28 -9.26 8.66
C THR A 86 0.90 -8.12 9.45
N SER A 87 0.19 -7.61 10.46
CA SER A 87 0.74 -6.57 11.33
C SER A 87 2.02 -7.04 12.04
N LEU A 88 2.97 -6.11 12.17
CA LEU A 88 4.24 -6.39 12.86
C LEU A 88 4.03 -6.63 14.36
N THR A 89 4.87 -7.47 14.91
CA THR A 89 5.02 -7.72 16.36
C THR A 89 6.31 -7.09 16.86
N LEU A 90 6.55 -7.13 18.18
CA LEU A 90 7.82 -6.63 18.76
C LEU A 90 9.06 -7.41 18.30
N SER A 91 8.88 -8.61 17.76
CA SER A 91 9.96 -9.46 17.25
C SER A 91 10.10 -9.44 15.73
N THR A 92 9.19 -8.78 15.01
CA THR A 92 9.25 -8.69 13.53
C THR A 92 10.39 -7.77 13.11
N PRO A 93 11.36 -8.24 12.28
CA PRO A 93 12.40 -7.38 11.72
C PRO A 93 11.80 -6.30 10.82
N LEU A 94 12.25 -5.06 10.97
CA LEU A 94 11.85 -3.96 10.08
C LEU A 94 12.71 -4.01 8.81
N GLY A 95 12.31 -4.86 7.84
CA GLY A 95 13.02 -5.03 6.57
C GLY A 95 12.82 -3.89 5.57
N GLY A 96 11.74 -3.12 5.70
CA GLY A 96 11.41 -1.96 4.88
C GLY A 96 11.45 -0.65 5.67
N HIS A 97 10.31 0.02 5.79
CA HIS A 97 10.14 1.21 6.65
C HIS A 97 8.86 1.09 7.48
N LEU A 98 8.57 2.08 8.32
CA LEU A 98 7.33 2.09 9.12
C LEU A 98 6.15 2.43 8.21
N VAL A 99 5.36 1.42 7.85
CA VAL A 99 4.14 1.53 7.06
C VAL A 99 2.95 1.46 8.00
N SER A 100 2.07 2.46 7.91
CA SER A 100 0.88 2.54 8.79
C SER A 100 -0.27 1.68 8.26
N GLY A 101 -0.34 1.50 6.94
CA GLY A 101 -1.50 0.97 6.24
C GLY A 101 -2.56 2.05 6.01
N HIS A 102 -2.17 3.32 6.07
CA HIS A 102 -3.04 4.48 5.90
C HIS A 102 -2.70 5.18 4.58
N VAL A 103 -3.28 4.67 3.51
CA VAL A 103 -3.08 5.17 2.15
C VAL A 103 -3.46 6.64 2.06
N ASP A 104 -2.59 7.44 1.42
CA ASP A 104 -2.80 8.89 1.23
C ASP A 104 -3.57 9.21 -0.05
N GLY A 105 -3.53 8.31 -1.02
CA GLY A 105 -4.20 8.47 -2.30
C GLY A 105 -3.75 7.47 -3.34
N VAL A 106 -4.34 7.60 -4.52
CA VAL A 106 -4.07 6.71 -5.66
C VAL A 106 -3.18 7.41 -6.67
N GLY A 107 -2.02 6.82 -6.97
CA GLY A 107 -1.18 7.16 -8.11
C GLY A 107 -1.47 6.25 -9.30
N HIS A 108 -0.76 6.47 -10.40
CA HIS A 108 -0.88 5.65 -11.59
C HIS A 108 0.50 5.30 -12.13
N VAL A 109 0.64 4.08 -12.62
CA VAL A 109 1.85 3.65 -13.33
C VAL A 109 1.92 4.42 -14.66
N ASP A 110 2.98 5.21 -14.83
CA ASP A 110 3.21 6.05 -16.01
C ASP A 110 4.07 5.33 -17.07
N ASP A 111 5.06 4.55 -16.60
CA ASP A 111 5.93 3.77 -17.47
C ASP A 111 6.49 2.54 -16.75
N ILE A 112 6.76 1.48 -17.53
CA ILE A 112 7.44 0.26 -17.06
C ILE A 112 8.48 -0.14 -18.10
N ILE A 113 9.74 -0.13 -17.72
CA ILE A 113 10.87 -0.50 -18.58
C ILE A 113 11.61 -1.68 -17.96
N GLU A 114 11.70 -2.78 -18.71
CA GLU A 114 12.57 -3.89 -18.35
C GLU A 114 14.03 -3.49 -18.63
N ASP A 115 14.88 -3.53 -17.61
CA ASP A 115 16.29 -3.15 -17.65
C ASP A 115 17.15 -4.31 -17.12
N ALA A 116 17.62 -5.13 -18.04
CA ALA A 116 18.30 -6.40 -17.78
C ALA A 116 17.41 -7.35 -16.95
N ARG A 117 17.70 -7.51 -15.64
CA ARG A 117 16.92 -8.33 -14.73
C ARG A 117 16.08 -7.54 -13.75
N PHE A 118 16.00 -6.20 -13.92
CA PHE A 118 15.25 -5.29 -13.08
C PHE A 118 14.13 -4.63 -13.89
N TRP A 119 13.16 -4.02 -13.21
CA TRP A 119 12.16 -3.18 -13.84
C TRP A 119 12.24 -1.78 -13.28
N ARG A 120 12.34 -0.80 -14.15
CA ARG A 120 12.15 0.59 -13.79
C ARG A 120 10.67 0.92 -13.95
N VAL A 121 10.06 1.33 -12.86
CA VAL A 121 8.64 1.70 -12.81
C VAL A 121 8.56 3.17 -12.47
N ARG A 122 7.96 3.96 -13.36
CA ARG A 122 7.63 5.36 -13.16
C ARG A 122 6.19 5.48 -12.72
N ILE A 123 5.95 6.24 -11.65
CA ILE A 123 4.63 6.44 -11.07
C ILE A 123 4.33 7.93 -11.02
N ALA A 124 3.13 8.31 -11.49
CA ALA A 124 2.57 9.63 -11.31
C ALA A 124 1.79 9.68 -9.99
N ALA A 125 2.25 10.46 -9.03
CA ALA A 125 1.55 10.71 -7.78
C ALA A 125 0.57 11.88 -7.92
N PRO A 126 -0.49 11.94 -7.09
CA PRO A 126 -1.27 13.15 -6.92
C PRO A 126 -0.36 14.33 -6.54
N GLU A 127 -0.66 15.54 -7.06
CA GLU A 127 0.15 16.74 -6.82
C GLU A 127 0.28 17.05 -5.31
N THR A 128 -0.75 16.74 -4.55
CA THR A 128 -0.77 16.90 -3.08
C THR A 128 0.25 16.03 -2.37
N LEU A 129 0.64 14.89 -2.96
CA LEU A 129 1.58 13.94 -2.37
C LEU A 129 3.02 14.16 -2.85
N ALA A 130 3.22 14.84 -3.98
CA ALA A 130 4.54 14.98 -4.62
C ALA A 130 5.62 15.56 -3.67
N ARG A 131 5.24 16.49 -2.78
CA ARG A 131 6.16 17.14 -1.82
C ARG A 131 6.76 16.19 -0.80
N TYR A 132 6.13 15.04 -0.54
CA TYR A 132 6.59 14.05 0.46
C TYR A 132 7.49 12.99 -0.15
N VAL A 133 7.53 12.90 -1.49
CA VAL A 133 8.36 11.92 -2.19
C VAL A 133 9.75 12.49 -2.37
N ALA A 134 10.73 11.89 -1.71
CA ALA A 134 12.11 12.37 -1.72
C ALA A 134 13.03 11.35 -2.40
N MET A 135 13.98 11.83 -3.23
CA MET A 135 15.01 10.97 -3.82
C MET A 135 15.81 10.28 -2.71
N LYS A 136 15.96 8.95 -2.82
CA LYS A 136 16.56 8.04 -1.82
C LYS A 136 15.75 7.91 -0.52
N GLY A 137 14.56 8.50 -0.44
CA GLY A 137 13.59 8.24 0.62
C GLY A 137 12.79 6.95 0.35
N SER A 138 11.92 6.63 1.29
CA SER A 138 10.99 5.50 1.19
C SER A 138 9.62 5.98 0.70
N ILE A 139 8.94 5.13 -0.03
CA ILE A 139 7.54 5.24 -0.41
C ILE A 139 6.89 3.86 -0.31
N CYS A 140 5.66 3.79 0.12
CA CYS A 140 4.88 2.57 0.11
C CYS A 140 3.94 2.57 -1.11
N VAL A 141 4.05 1.54 -1.96
CA VAL A 141 3.21 1.35 -3.16
C VAL A 141 2.48 0.02 -3.04
N ASP A 142 1.16 0.05 -3.00
CA ASP A 142 0.30 -1.13 -2.72
C ASP A 142 0.86 -2.01 -1.58
N GLY A 143 1.26 -1.38 -0.48
CA GLY A 143 1.83 -2.05 0.68
C GLY A 143 3.33 -2.37 0.58
N THR A 144 3.96 -2.21 -0.59
CA THR A 144 5.37 -2.53 -0.78
C THR A 144 6.26 -1.35 -0.44
N SER A 145 7.21 -1.53 0.49
CA SER A 145 8.25 -0.55 0.83
C SER A 145 9.30 -0.47 -0.27
N LEU A 146 9.48 0.71 -0.85
CA LEU A 146 10.37 0.90 -1.98
C LEU A 146 11.23 2.16 -1.82
N THR A 147 12.44 2.11 -2.37
CA THR A 147 13.34 3.26 -2.42
C THR A 147 13.09 4.07 -3.68
N VAL A 148 12.89 5.37 -3.51
CA VAL A 148 12.74 6.32 -4.62
C VAL A 148 14.11 6.60 -5.26
N ASN A 149 14.23 6.34 -6.56
CA ASN A 149 15.49 6.56 -7.30
C ASN A 149 15.60 7.97 -7.88
N GLN A 150 14.51 8.46 -8.47
CA GLN A 150 14.42 9.80 -9.07
C GLN A 150 13.07 10.43 -8.76
N VAL A 151 13.02 11.76 -8.76
CA VAL A 151 11.78 12.54 -8.61
C VAL A 151 11.80 13.67 -9.65
N GLU A 152 10.72 13.81 -10.40
CA GLU A 152 10.52 14.87 -11.38
C GLU A 152 9.07 15.38 -11.32
N GLY A 153 8.88 16.54 -10.70
CA GLY A 153 7.53 17.07 -10.46
C GLY A 153 6.69 16.12 -9.60
N CYS A 154 5.58 15.64 -10.17
CA CYS A 154 4.70 14.65 -9.53
C CYS A 154 5.09 13.21 -9.84
N HIS A 155 6.13 12.97 -10.64
CA HIS A 155 6.56 11.62 -11.01
C HIS A 155 7.76 11.19 -10.17
N PHE A 156 7.80 9.91 -9.86
CA PHE A 156 8.96 9.29 -9.25
C PHE A 156 9.26 7.93 -9.88
N GLU A 157 10.53 7.52 -9.81
CA GLU A 157 10.99 6.26 -10.36
C GLU A 157 11.46 5.31 -9.27
N LEU A 158 11.13 4.04 -9.46
CA LEU A 158 11.48 2.91 -8.63
C LEU A 158 12.26 1.90 -9.46
N THR A 159 13.18 1.17 -8.81
CA THR A 159 13.78 -0.02 -9.40
C THR A 159 13.28 -1.25 -8.67
N ILE A 160 12.56 -2.11 -9.38
CA ILE A 160 11.97 -3.32 -8.83
C ILE A 160 12.90 -4.49 -9.13
N ILE A 161 13.33 -5.20 -8.09
CA ILE A 161 14.15 -6.41 -8.19
C ILE A 161 13.30 -7.62 -8.58
N PRO A 162 13.87 -8.69 -9.16
CA PRO A 162 13.12 -9.87 -9.58
C PRO A 162 12.20 -10.44 -8.50
N GLN A 163 12.70 -10.60 -7.29
CA GLN A 163 11.90 -11.11 -6.18
C GLN A 163 10.66 -10.27 -5.89
N THR A 164 10.79 -8.94 -5.84
CA THR A 164 9.65 -8.04 -5.62
C THR A 164 8.68 -8.10 -6.78
N TRP A 165 9.18 -8.19 -8.02
CA TRP A 165 8.35 -8.31 -9.21
C TRP A 165 7.51 -9.58 -9.20
N GLU A 166 8.10 -10.70 -8.81
CA GLU A 166 7.47 -12.03 -8.85
C GLU A 166 6.56 -12.30 -7.64
N GLU A 167 6.92 -11.78 -6.45
CA GLU A 167 6.21 -12.09 -5.19
C GLU A 167 5.18 -11.01 -4.80
N THR A 168 4.93 -10.03 -5.68
CA THR A 168 3.94 -8.98 -5.45
C THR A 168 3.09 -8.76 -6.70
N VAL A 169 2.04 -7.92 -6.58
CA VAL A 169 1.19 -7.54 -7.72
C VAL A 169 1.91 -6.68 -8.77
N PHE A 170 3.19 -6.33 -8.60
CA PHE A 170 3.94 -5.54 -9.59
C PHE A 170 4.00 -6.20 -10.97
N SER A 171 4.07 -7.53 -11.05
CA SER A 171 4.08 -8.27 -12.33
C SER A 171 2.78 -8.12 -13.14
N GLU A 172 1.70 -7.73 -12.50
CA GLU A 172 0.39 -7.54 -13.14
C GLU A 172 0.19 -6.11 -13.65
N TYR A 173 1.04 -5.16 -13.24
CA TYR A 173 0.89 -3.76 -13.63
C TYR A 173 1.09 -3.54 -15.13
N ARG A 174 0.37 -2.55 -15.61
CA ARG A 174 0.47 -1.99 -16.96
C ARG A 174 0.48 -0.46 -16.84
N VAL A 175 0.93 0.22 -17.87
CA VAL A 175 0.78 1.67 -17.96
C VAL A 175 -0.69 2.05 -17.77
N GLY A 176 -0.96 2.97 -16.85
CA GLY A 176 -2.30 3.37 -16.41
C GLY A 176 -2.84 2.60 -15.20
N SER A 177 -2.19 1.53 -14.73
CA SER A 177 -2.62 0.81 -13.52
C SER A 177 -2.67 1.75 -12.32
N PRO A 178 -3.79 1.81 -11.58
CA PRO A 178 -3.87 2.57 -10.34
C PRO A 178 -3.12 1.84 -9.23
N VAL A 179 -2.44 2.58 -8.35
CA VAL A 179 -1.69 2.05 -7.21
C VAL A 179 -1.94 2.89 -5.96
N ASN A 180 -2.08 2.24 -4.83
CA ASN A 180 -2.17 2.91 -3.54
C ASN A 180 -0.81 3.48 -3.14
N LEU A 181 -0.80 4.74 -2.72
CA LEU A 181 0.41 5.40 -2.23
C LEU A 181 0.25 5.79 -0.76
N GLU A 182 1.24 5.40 0.05
CA GLU A 182 1.38 5.89 1.41
C GLU A 182 2.77 6.52 1.54
N VAL A 183 2.83 7.79 1.94
CA VAL A 183 4.08 8.51 2.16
C VAL A 183 4.72 8.08 3.49
N ASP A 184 6.04 8.23 3.61
CA ASP A 184 6.72 7.96 4.88
C ASP A 184 6.10 8.81 6.01
N VAL A 185 5.72 8.15 7.09
CA VAL A 185 5.08 8.77 8.25
C VAL A 185 5.90 9.92 8.84
N ILE A 186 7.22 9.89 8.70
CA ILE A 186 8.13 10.97 9.14
C ILE A 186 7.82 12.27 8.38
N ALA A 187 7.53 12.18 7.08
CA ALA A 187 7.21 13.35 6.28
C ALA A 187 5.92 14.05 6.74
N ARG A 188 4.90 13.29 7.15
CA ARG A 188 3.62 13.82 7.67
C ARG A 188 3.81 14.61 8.96
N TYR A 189 4.54 14.05 9.92
CA TYR A 189 4.78 14.72 11.20
C TYR A 189 5.68 15.96 11.03
N LEU A 190 6.71 15.85 10.17
CA LEU A 190 7.59 16.98 9.87
C LEU A 190 6.80 18.15 9.27
N GLU A 191 5.96 17.89 8.27
CA GLU A 191 5.11 18.93 7.68
C GLU A 191 4.21 19.58 8.73
N ARG A 192 3.54 18.79 9.56
CA ARG A 192 2.63 19.34 10.58
C ARG A 192 3.35 20.26 11.57
N LEU A 193 4.56 19.87 11.99
CA LEU A 193 5.37 20.69 12.90
C LEU A 193 5.80 22.01 12.23
N MET A 194 6.29 21.95 10.98
CA MET A 194 6.69 23.13 10.21
C MET A 194 5.53 24.11 9.98
N GLN A 195 4.33 23.59 9.66
CA GLN A 195 3.14 24.44 9.48
C GLN A 195 2.71 25.11 10.78
N PHE A 196 2.85 24.43 11.91
CA PHE A 196 2.52 24.99 13.21
C PHE A 196 3.47 26.14 13.59
N GLU A 197 4.78 25.98 13.40
CA GLU A 197 5.78 27.01 13.65
C GLU A 197 5.52 28.25 12.77
N ALA A 198 5.33 28.06 11.46
CA ALA A 198 5.05 29.16 10.54
C ALA A 198 3.77 29.96 10.91
N SER A 199 2.74 29.29 11.45
CA SER A 199 1.52 29.96 11.90
C SER A 199 1.71 30.77 13.19
N THR A 200 2.68 30.40 14.02
CA THR A 200 2.99 31.05 15.30
C THR A 200 3.88 32.29 15.11
N GLU A 201 4.75 32.27 14.10
CA GLU A 201 5.61 33.42 13.76
C GLU A 201 4.86 34.56 13.01
N ALA A 202 3.67 34.25 12.45
CA ALA A 202 2.83 35.20 11.71
C ALA A 202 1.83 35.97 12.62
N THR A 203 1.82 35.69 13.93
CA THR A 203 0.92 36.30 14.92
C THR A 203 1.70 37.21 15.86
#